data_250a7ee8e2f0b7af96781bffa9867dc5
#
_entry.id   250a7ee8e2f0b7af96781bffa9867dc5
#
_cell.length_a   1.000
_cell.length_b   1.000
_cell.length_c   1.000
_cell.angle_alpha   90.00
_cell.angle_beta   90.00
_cell.angle_gamma   90.00
#
_symmetry.space_group_name_H-M   'P 1'
#
loop_
_entity.id
_entity.type
_entity.pdbx_description
1 polymer ?
#
loop_
_entity_poly.entity_id
_entity_poly.type
_entity_poly.pdbx_seq_one_letter_code
_entity_poly.pdbx_strand_id
1 'polypeptide(L)'
;LVSGEAYTHRGVRNGEPFYEVLNPIDVDYDLDPDLEFVEDGDWALVRKYAHASTVIDNYYDSLSEQQVLELEEPKHSESDVSFLYANSSNKDSNAFRNRLIEVVSVYWKSRKRIGFLTYEDPETGTIEQQEVEDGFKMPPEMKEAGADLEWKWVNEVWEGTRIDGRYYLDINPIPNQRLSL
;
A
#
# COMPACT_ATOMS: atom_id res chain seq x y z
N LEU A 1 1.65 31.11 -0.25
CA LEU A 1 0.63 30.34 -0.98
C LEU A 1 -0.08 29.45 0.02
N VAL A 2 -1.34 29.74 0.33
CA VAL A 2 -2.17 28.86 1.15
C VAL A 2 -2.81 27.90 0.15
N SER A 3 -2.40 26.63 0.16
CA SER A 3 -3.11 25.56 -0.53
C SER A 3 -4.47 25.42 0.17
N GLY A 4 -5.57 25.39 -0.61
CA GLY A 4 -6.91 25.13 -0.06
C GLY A 4 -7.14 23.67 0.31
N GLU A 5 -6.10 22.82 0.22
CA GLU A 5 -6.18 21.38 0.39
C GLU A 5 -5.33 20.92 1.57
N ALA A 6 -5.83 19.95 2.32
CA ALA A 6 -5.11 19.30 3.42
C ALA A 6 -5.35 17.78 3.33
N TYR A 7 -4.28 17.02 3.35
CA TYR A 7 -4.32 15.56 3.28
C TYR A 7 -3.88 14.96 4.61
N THR A 8 -4.55 13.87 4.97
CA THR A 8 -4.22 13.13 6.18
C THR A 8 -4.10 11.64 5.86
N HIS A 9 -3.10 11.02 6.42
CA HIS A 9 -2.92 9.57 6.37
C HIS A 9 -3.19 8.98 7.74
N ARG A 10 -4.08 8.04 7.81
CA ARG A 10 -4.43 7.34 9.04
C ARG A 10 -4.46 5.84 8.79
N GLY A 11 -4.05 5.08 9.77
CA GLY A 11 -4.00 3.62 9.65
C GLY A 11 -3.56 2.97 10.95
N VAL A 12 -3.14 1.72 10.83
CA VAL A 12 -2.56 0.95 11.92
C VAL A 12 -1.17 0.50 11.49
N ARG A 13 -0.13 0.81 12.28
CA ARG A 13 1.24 0.39 12.05
C ARG A 13 1.76 -0.32 13.32
N ASN A 14 2.25 -1.53 13.16
CA ASN A 14 2.69 -2.36 14.29
C ASN A 14 1.64 -2.56 15.39
N GLY A 15 0.35 -2.62 15.01
CA GLY A 15 -0.77 -2.76 15.95
C GLY A 15 -1.22 -1.45 16.61
N GLU A 16 -0.54 -0.33 16.37
CA GLU A 16 -0.89 0.98 16.91
C GLU A 16 -1.52 1.89 15.85
N PRO A 17 -2.61 2.62 16.19
CA PRO A 17 -3.19 3.58 15.28
C PRO A 17 -2.25 4.77 15.10
N PHE A 18 -2.12 5.25 13.86
CA PHE A 18 -1.36 6.45 13.55
C PHE A 18 -2.22 7.46 12.77
N TYR A 19 -1.83 8.72 12.88
CA TYR A 19 -2.39 9.84 12.14
C TYR A 19 -1.26 10.78 11.74
N GLU A 20 -1.15 11.07 10.46
CA GLU A 20 -0.12 11.93 9.89
C GLU A 20 -0.76 12.97 8.97
N VAL A 21 -0.37 14.23 9.11
CA VAL A 21 -0.74 15.29 8.16
C VAL A 21 0.31 15.31 7.05
N LEU A 22 -0.16 15.19 5.82
CA LEU A 22 0.71 15.13 4.64
C LEU A 22 0.85 16.52 4.01
N ASN A 23 2.03 16.78 3.43
CA ASN A 23 2.24 17.95 2.59
C ASN A 23 1.54 17.73 1.24
N PRO A 24 0.67 18.65 0.79
CA PRO A 24 -0.05 18.51 -0.48
C PRO A 24 0.83 18.31 -1.71
N ILE A 25 2.07 18.80 -1.69
CA ILE A 25 3.02 18.65 -2.81
C ILE A 25 3.49 17.20 -2.97
N ASP A 26 3.48 16.45 -1.87
CA ASP A 26 3.97 15.07 -1.82
C ASP A 26 2.86 14.04 -2.06
N VAL A 27 1.62 14.49 -2.21
CA VAL A 27 0.45 13.65 -2.45
C VAL A 27 0.01 13.78 -3.90
N ASP A 28 -0.26 12.64 -4.54
CA ASP A 28 -0.88 12.57 -5.85
C ASP A 28 -1.99 11.49 -5.81
N TYR A 29 -3.06 11.68 -6.57
CA TYR A 29 -4.22 10.81 -6.51
C TYR A 29 -5.01 10.84 -7.82
N ASP A 30 -6.03 10.03 -7.92
CA ASP A 30 -6.93 10.00 -9.06
C ASP A 30 -7.66 11.35 -9.22
N LEU A 31 -7.34 12.04 -10.33
CA LEU A 31 -7.84 13.39 -10.63
C LEU A 31 -9.20 13.37 -11.36
N ASP A 32 -10.05 12.40 -11.11
CA ASP A 32 -11.40 12.41 -11.64
C ASP A 32 -12.17 13.63 -11.07
N PRO A 33 -12.67 14.53 -11.92
CA PRO A 33 -13.35 15.76 -11.48
C PRO A 33 -14.67 15.52 -10.73
N ASP A 34 -15.21 14.31 -10.82
CA ASP A 34 -16.45 13.94 -10.13
C ASP A 34 -16.20 13.43 -8.69
N LEU A 35 -14.93 13.31 -8.28
CA LEU A 35 -14.56 12.86 -6.95
C LEU A 35 -14.57 14.03 -5.95
N GLU A 36 -15.23 13.84 -4.81
CA GLU A 36 -15.26 14.81 -3.71
C GLU A 36 -14.09 14.60 -2.75
N PHE A 37 -13.71 13.32 -2.51
CA PHE A 37 -12.64 12.95 -1.60
C PHE A 37 -11.65 12.01 -2.26
N VAL A 38 -10.38 12.07 -1.84
CA VAL A 38 -9.30 11.18 -2.33
C VAL A 38 -9.63 9.70 -2.11
N GLU A 39 -10.35 9.38 -1.04
CA GLU A 39 -10.78 8.02 -0.72
C GLU A 39 -11.83 7.45 -1.70
N ASP A 40 -12.48 8.30 -2.47
CA ASP A 40 -13.43 7.87 -3.52
C ASP A 40 -12.71 7.46 -4.81
N GLY A 41 -11.48 7.97 -5.02
CA GLY A 41 -10.64 7.66 -6.18
C GLY A 41 -10.14 6.22 -6.19
N ASP A 42 -9.63 5.78 -7.33
CA ASP A 42 -9.12 4.42 -7.54
C ASP A 42 -7.71 4.23 -7.00
N TRP A 43 -6.92 5.31 -6.88
CA TRP A 43 -5.57 5.25 -6.34
C TRP A 43 -5.14 6.56 -5.69
N ALA A 44 -4.19 6.45 -4.77
CA ALA A 44 -3.48 7.57 -4.18
C ALA A 44 -2.02 7.18 -3.91
N LEU A 45 -1.12 8.16 -3.94
CA LEU A 45 0.27 7.95 -3.57
C LEU A 45 0.82 9.08 -2.70
N VAL A 46 1.82 8.75 -1.92
CA VAL A 46 2.55 9.69 -1.07
C VAL A 46 4.04 9.55 -1.35
N ARG A 47 4.70 10.66 -1.72
CA ARG A 47 6.15 10.72 -1.92
C ARG A 47 6.82 11.19 -0.64
N LYS A 48 7.90 10.54 -0.27
CA LYS A 48 8.78 10.97 0.83
C LYS A 48 10.23 10.86 0.37
N TYR A 49 11.06 11.72 0.90
CA TYR A 49 12.50 11.68 0.64
C TYR A 49 13.22 11.40 1.95
N ALA A 50 14.04 10.39 1.98
CA ALA A 50 14.77 9.97 3.18
C ALA A 50 16.22 9.61 2.84
N HIS A 51 17.09 9.67 3.84
CA HIS A 51 18.47 9.21 3.69
C HIS A 51 18.53 7.71 3.47
N ALA A 52 19.55 7.23 2.74
CA ALA A 52 19.74 5.82 2.45
C ALA A 52 19.70 4.94 3.71
N SER A 53 20.37 5.36 4.79
CA SER A 53 20.36 4.65 6.07
C SER A 53 18.94 4.49 6.63
N THR A 54 18.13 5.55 6.60
CA THR A 54 16.75 5.51 7.10
C THR A 54 15.87 4.59 6.24
N VAL A 55 16.09 4.61 4.93
CA VAL A 55 15.35 3.72 4.00
C VAL A 55 15.73 2.26 4.26
N ILE A 56 17.02 1.98 4.39
CA ILE A 56 17.51 0.62 4.69
C ILE A 56 16.97 0.15 6.04
N ASP A 57 17.05 0.97 7.09
CA ASP A 57 16.53 0.59 8.41
C ASP A 57 15.03 0.27 8.41
N ASN A 58 14.24 1.04 7.63
CA ASN A 58 12.79 0.85 7.57
C ASN A 58 12.35 -0.36 6.72
N TYR A 59 13.15 -0.75 5.72
CA TYR A 59 12.79 -1.78 4.73
C TYR A 59 13.79 -2.92 4.69
N TYR A 60 14.61 -3.08 5.72
CA TYR A 60 15.69 -4.09 5.77
C TYR A 60 15.20 -5.51 5.48
N ASP A 61 14.06 -5.89 6.06
CA ASP A 61 13.49 -7.23 5.90
C ASP A 61 12.94 -7.51 4.50
N SER A 62 12.62 -6.44 3.76
CA SER A 62 12.04 -6.52 2.40
C SER A 62 13.08 -6.31 1.30
N LEU A 63 14.26 -5.81 1.65
CA LEU A 63 15.37 -5.55 0.73
C LEU A 63 16.32 -6.75 0.67
N SER A 64 16.77 -7.11 -0.53
CA SER A 64 17.88 -8.06 -0.68
C SER A 64 19.22 -7.40 -0.37
N GLU A 65 20.24 -8.20 0.00
CA GLU A 65 21.60 -7.71 0.27
C GLU A 65 22.17 -6.88 -0.91
N GLN A 66 21.89 -7.31 -2.14
CA GLN A 66 22.32 -6.57 -3.33
C GLN A 66 21.65 -5.21 -3.44
N GLN A 67 20.34 -5.11 -3.13
CA GLN A 67 19.62 -3.84 -3.14
C GLN A 67 20.11 -2.89 -2.04
N VAL A 68 20.44 -3.42 -0.87
CA VAL A 68 21.05 -2.63 0.21
C VAL A 68 22.39 -2.04 -0.26
N LEU A 69 23.27 -2.84 -0.83
CA LEU A 69 24.55 -2.36 -1.38
C LEU A 69 24.35 -1.30 -2.47
N GLU A 70 23.35 -1.49 -3.33
CA GLU A 70 23.04 -0.52 -4.39
C GLU A 70 22.46 0.79 -3.86
N LEU A 71 21.76 0.77 -2.73
CA LEU A 71 21.26 1.97 -2.05
C LEU A 71 22.37 2.70 -1.28
N GLU A 72 23.33 1.96 -0.74
CA GLU A 72 24.52 2.53 -0.08
C GLU A 72 25.52 3.11 -1.09
N GLU A 73 25.69 2.44 -2.25
CA GLU A 73 26.58 2.91 -3.28
C GLU A 73 25.97 4.07 -4.07
N PRO A 74 26.72 5.17 -4.27
CA PRO A 74 26.26 6.26 -5.10
C PRO A 74 26.39 5.92 -6.59
N LYS A 75 25.44 5.22 -7.13
CA LYS A 75 25.33 5.17 -8.59
C LYS A 75 24.81 6.51 -9.08
N HIS A 76 25.47 7.08 -10.09
CA HIS A 76 25.00 8.22 -10.84
C HIS A 76 23.65 7.84 -11.50
N SER A 77 22.57 7.99 -10.75
CA SER A 77 21.24 7.90 -11.30
C SER A 77 20.91 9.26 -11.94
N GLU A 78 20.54 9.24 -13.19
CA GLU A 78 20.14 10.44 -13.96
C GLU A 78 18.85 11.10 -13.44
N SER A 79 18.22 10.56 -12.43
CA SER A 79 17.10 11.20 -11.72
C SER A 79 17.62 12.12 -10.61
N ASP A 80 18.29 13.19 -11.03
CA ASP A 80 18.85 14.20 -10.14
C ASP A 80 17.75 15.01 -9.44
N VAL A 81 17.28 14.49 -8.30
CA VAL A 81 16.58 15.33 -7.31
C VAL A 81 17.56 16.35 -6.68
N SER A 82 18.85 16.20 -6.92
CA SER A 82 19.90 17.13 -6.51
C SER A 82 19.68 18.56 -7.04
N PHE A 83 18.92 18.72 -8.12
CA PHE A 83 18.56 20.02 -8.66
C PHE A 83 17.76 20.91 -7.69
N LEU A 84 16.94 20.34 -6.83
CA LEU A 84 16.14 21.11 -5.86
C LEU A 84 16.94 21.56 -4.64
N TYR A 85 18.13 20.98 -4.40
CA TYR A 85 18.97 21.27 -3.25
C TYR A 85 20.41 21.68 -3.61
N ALA A 86 20.72 21.85 -4.90
CA ALA A 86 22.06 22.11 -5.41
C ALA A 86 22.51 23.59 -5.31
N ASN A 87 22.22 24.26 -4.21
CA ASN A 87 22.81 25.59 -3.95
C ASN A 87 24.00 25.54 -2.98
N SER A 88 24.74 24.44 -2.94
CA SER A 88 25.95 24.32 -2.15
C SER A 88 27.14 24.00 -3.05
N SER A 89 27.98 25.02 -3.21
CA SER A 89 29.17 25.06 -4.03
C SER A 89 30.40 24.29 -3.49
N ASN A 90 30.20 23.17 -2.79
CA ASN A 90 31.29 22.32 -2.32
C ASN A 90 31.26 20.96 -3.01
N LYS A 91 32.18 20.79 -3.94
CA LYS A 91 32.45 19.58 -4.72
C LYS A 91 33.12 18.47 -3.89
N ASP A 92 33.08 18.49 -2.58
CA ASP A 92 33.80 17.54 -1.73
C ASP A 92 32.89 16.50 -1.13
N SER A 93 33.26 15.25 -1.31
CA SER A 93 32.97 13.99 -0.56
C SER A 93 31.75 13.90 0.41
N ASN A 94 31.13 15.00 0.79
CA ASN A 94 29.90 15.04 1.58
C ASN A 94 28.60 14.87 0.77
N ALA A 95 28.67 14.97 -0.55
CA ALA A 95 27.52 14.73 -1.44
C ALA A 95 26.98 13.28 -1.28
N PHE A 96 27.84 12.35 -0.91
CA PHE A 96 27.51 10.98 -0.62
C PHE A 96 26.67 10.77 0.65
N ARG A 97 26.87 11.62 1.66
CA ARG A 97 26.16 11.51 2.94
C ARG A 97 24.77 12.10 2.93
N ASN A 98 24.45 12.93 1.94
CA ASN A 98 23.17 13.67 1.88
C ASN A 98 22.27 13.22 0.73
N ARG A 99 22.51 12.05 0.13
CA ARG A 99 21.61 11.52 -0.89
C ARG A 99 20.25 11.20 -0.26
N LEU A 100 19.24 11.91 -0.69
CA LEU A 100 17.87 11.59 -0.39
C LEU A 100 17.35 10.59 -1.45
N ILE A 101 16.78 9.52 -0.97
CA ILE A 101 16.14 8.49 -1.78
C ILE A 101 14.64 8.76 -1.79
N GLU A 102 14.05 8.74 -2.97
CA GLU A 102 12.61 8.81 -3.13
C GLU A 102 11.98 7.50 -2.67
N VAL A 103 11.02 7.61 -1.77
CA VAL A 103 10.15 6.52 -1.33
C VAL A 103 8.72 6.90 -1.66
N VAL A 104 8.06 6.11 -2.48
CA VAL A 104 6.68 6.33 -2.91
C VAL A 104 5.82 5.22 -2.34
N SER A 105 4.93 5.56 -1.43
CA SER A 105 3.88 4.65 -0.96
C SER A 105 2.65 4.81 -1.85
N VAL A 106 2.17 3.73 -2.41
CA VAL A 106 1.03 3.71 -3.35
C VAL A 106 -0.10 2.88 -2.75
N TYR A 107 -1.30 3.38 -2.86
CA TYR A 107 -2.53 2.73 -2.42
C TYR A 107 -3.47 2.67 -3.61
N TRP A 108 -4.09 1.49 -3.86
CA TRP A 108 -5.03 1.37 -4.97
C TRP A 108 -6.16 0.41 -4.64
N LYS A 109 -7.34 0.67 -5.22
CA LYS A 109 -8.49 -0.21 -5.12
C LYS A 109 -8.34 -1.38 -6.08
N SER A 110 -8.71 -2.55 -5.62
CA SER A 110 -8.80 -3.78 -6.38
C SER A 110 -10.12 -4.48 -6.06
N ARG A 111 -10.39 -5.56 -6.71
CA ARG A 111 -11.57 -6.39 -6.44
C ARG A 111 -11.14 -7.81 -6.11
N LYS A 112 -11.68 -8.31 -5.01
CA LYS A 112 -11.53 -9.70 -4.59
C LYS A 112 -12.87 -10.42 -4.71
N ARG A 113 -12.84 -11.67 -5.16
CA ARG A 113 -14.01 -12.52 -5.19
C ARG A 113 -14.07 -13.32 -3.90
N ILE A 114 -15.19 -13.22 -3.19
CA ILE A 114 -15.44 -13.95 -1.94
C ILE A 114 -16.70 -14.78 -2.11
N GLY A 115 -16.66 -16.02 -1.65
CA GLY A 115 -17.82 -16.89 -1.58
C GLY A 115 -18.46 -16.82 -0.19
N PHE A 116 -19.78 -16.74 -0.16
CA PHE A 116 -20.57 -16.86 1.04
C PHE A 116 -21.24 -18.23 1.05
N LEU A 117 -20.71 -19.13 1.86
CA LEU A 117 -21.24 -20.47 2.05
C LEU A 117 -22.30 -20.42 3.16
N THR A 118 -23.53 -20.68 2.82
CA THR A 118 -24.66 -20.78 3.75
C THR A 118 -25.03 -22.24 3.92
N TYR A 119 -25.03 -22.73 5.16
CA TYR A 119 -25.35 -24.11 5.49
C TYR A 119 -26.10 -24.22 6.82
N GLU A 120 -26.83 -25.30 7.01
CA GLU A 120 -27.45 -25.63 8.28
C GLU A 120 -26.48 -26.48 9.12
N ASP A 121 -26.15 -26.01 10.33
CA ASP A 121 -25.33 -26.77 11.25
C ASP A 121 -26.09 -28.03 11.71
N PRO A 122 -25.55 -29.23 11.45
CA PRO A 122 -26.24 -30.49 11.82
C PRO A 122 -26.42 -30.72 13.30
N GLU A 123 -25.66 -30.02 14.13
CA GLU A 123 -25.78 -30.20 15.62
C GLU A 123 -26.82 -29.24 16.23
N THR A 124 -26.90 -28.03 15.72
CA THR A 124 -27.74 -26.96 16.29
C THR A 124 -28.99 -26.68 15.48
N GLY A 125 -29.04 -27.08 14.19
CA GLY A 125 -30.12 -26.76 13.25
C GLY A 125 -30.19 -25.26 12.91
N THR A 126 -29.12 -24.50 13.20
CA THR A 126 -29.04 -23.08 12.88
C THR A 126 -28.42 -22.88 11.51
N ILE A 127 -28.89 -21.83 10.79
CA ILE A 127 -28.29 -21.44 9.50
C ILE A 127 -27.05 -20.62 9.83
N GLU A 128 -25.90 -21.11 9.37
CA GLU A 128 -24.61 -20.43 9.47
C GLU A 128 -24.15 -19.95 8.11
N GLN A 129 -23.44 -18.82 8.11
CA GLN A 129 -22.80 -18.27 6.93
C GLN A 129 -21.30 -18.13 7.17
N GLN A 130 -20.50 -18.71 6.27
CA GLN A 130 -19.05 -18.68 6.32
C GLN A 130 -18.50 -18.06 5.05
N GLU A 131 -17.49 -17.17 5.20
CA GLU A 131 -16.74 -16.64 4.07
C GLU A 131 -15.69 -17.66 3.60
N VAL A 132 -15.62 -17.85 2.29
CA VAL A 132 -14.65 -18.74 1.64
C VAL A 132 -13.90 -18.00 0.54
N GLU A 133 -12.63 -18.34 0.37
CA GLU A 133 -11.77 -17.71 -0.64
C GLU A 133 -12.07 -18.19 -2.06
N ASP A 134 -11.61 -17.41 -3.05
CA ASP A 134 -11.73 -17.77 -4.45
C ASP A 134 -11.00 -19.09 -4.74
N GLY A 135 -11.70 -19.97 -5.44
CA GLY A 135 -11.24 -21.34 -5.69
C GLY A 135 -11.75 -22.39 -4.70
N PHE A 136 -12.49 -22.01 -3.66
CA PHE A 136 -13.16 -22.97 -2.78
C PHE A 136 -14.11 -23.86 -3.60
N LYS A 137 -13.97 -25.17 -3.40
CA LYS A 137 -14.83 -26.17 -4.00
C LYS A 137 -15.72 -26.75 -2.92
N MET A 138 -17.03 -26.52 -3.05
CA MET A 138 -18.00 -27.09 -2.12
C MET A 138 -17.91 -28.63 -2.11
N PRO A 139 -17.73 -29.27 -0.95
CA PRO A 139 -17.78 -30.72 -0.81
C PRO A 139 -19.15 -31.26 -1.26
N PRO A 140 -19.21 -32.43 -1.92
CA PRO A 140 -20.47 -33.03 -2.36
C PRO A 140 -21.47 -33.23 -1.21
N GLU A 141 -20.98 -33.60 -0.05
CA GLU A 141 -21.78 -33.82 1.16
C GLU A 141 -22.52 -32.57 1.62
N MET A 142 -21.86 -31.40 1.56
CA MET A 142 -22.50 -30.12 1.91
C MET A 142 -23.56 -29.72 0.89
N LYS A 143 -23.32 -30.02 -0.38
CA LYS A 143 -24.28 -29.77 -1.46
C LYS A 143 -25.53 -30.64 -1.31
N GLU A 144 -25.38 -31.90 -0.94
CA GLU A 144 -26.48 -32.84 -0.65
C GLU A 144 -27.25 -32.41 0.60
N ALA A 145 -26.57 -31.81 1.59
CA ALA A 145 -27.19 -31.27 2.80
C ALA A 145 -27.90 -29.92 2.58
N GLY A 146 -27.91 -29.39 1.32
CA GLY A 146 -28.65 -28.16 1.00
C GLY A 146 -27.84 -26.87 1.22
N ALA A 147 -26.52 -26.97 1.38
CA ALA A 147 -25.66 -25.77 1.45
C ALA A 147 -25.68 -24.99 0.12
N ASP A 148 -25.71 -23.67 0.21
CA ASP A 148 -25.67 -22.74 -0.92
C ASP A 148 -24.38 -21.92 -0.91
N LEU A 149 -23.85 -21.61 -2.09
CA LEU A 149 -22.62 -20.86 -2.26
C LEU A 149 -22.85 -19.70 -3.23
N GLU A 150 -22.90 -18.49 -2.68
CA GLU A 150 -23.02 -17.25 -3.43
C GLU A 150 -21.67 -16.56 -3.57
N TRP A 151 -21.26 -16.22 -4.80
CA TRP A 151 -20.03 -15.48 -5.06
C TRP A 151 -20.31 -13.99 -5.25
N LYS A 152 -19.58 -13.16 -4.49
CA LYS A 152 -19.66 -11.69 -4.60
C LYS A 152 -18.28 -11.08 -4.84
N TRP A 153 -18.27 -9.98 -5.60
CA TRP A 153 -17.09 -9.14 -5.75
C TRP A 153 -17.10 -8.07 -4.67
N VAL A 154 -16.05 -8.01 -3.88
CA VAL A 154 -15.86 -7.01 -2.83
C VAL A 154 -14.68 -6.11 -3.19
N ASN A 155 -14.73 -4.87 -2.78
CA ASN A 155 -13.62 -3.95 -2.95
C ASN A 155 -12.53 -4.27 -1.90
N GLU A 156 -11.30 -4.29 -2.34
CA GLU A 156 -10.11 -4.52 -1.54
C GLU A 156 -9.10 -3.42 -1.84
N VAL A 157 -8.43 -2.88 -0.83
CA VAL A 157 -7.38 -1.88 -1.00
C VAL A 157 -6.03 -2.55 -0.82
N TRP A 158 -5.14 -2.28 -1.76
CA TRP A 158 -3.77 -2.75 -1.75
C TRP A 158 -2.82 -1.61 -1.46
N GLU A 159 -1.70 -1.93 -0.87
CA GLU A 159 -0.58 -1.02 -0.70
C GLU A 159 0.69 -1.59 -1.30
N GLY A 160 1.61 -0.70 -1.64
CA GLY A 160 2.94 -1.07 -2.11
C GLY A 160 3.89 0.11 -1.99
N THR A 161 5.17 -0.19 -1.90
CA THR A 161 6.23 0.81 -1.78
C THR A 161 7.18 0.71 -2.95
N ARG A 162 7.51 1.85 -3.56
CA ARG A 162 8.56 1.96 -4.57
C ARG A 162 9.72 2.78 -4.02
N ILE A 163 10.92 2.24 -4.05
CA ILE A 163 12.14 2.88 -3.57
C ILE A 163 13.06 3.21 -4.74
N ASP A 164 13.58 4.43 -4.78
CA ASP A 164 14.55 4.94 -5.78
C ASP A 164 14.07 4.73 -7.23
N GLY A 165 12.76 4.73 -7.45
CA GLY A 165 12.15 4.50 -8.76
C GLY A 165 12.32 3.08 -9.34
N ARG A 166 12.98 2.17 -8.63
CA ARG A 166 13.42 0.86 -9.13
C ARG A 166 12.91 -0.34 -8.36
N TYR A 167 12.88 -0.24 -7.04
CA TYR A 167 12.55 -1.40 -6.18
C TYR A 167 11.09 -1.30 -5.74
N TYR A 168 10.34 -2.36 -5.98
CA TYR A 168 8.94 -2.49 -5.59
C TYR A 168 8.85 -3.50 -4.45
N LEU A 169 8.39 -3.06 -3.31
CA LEU A 169 8.35 -3.80 -2.06
C LEU A 169 6.95 -3.79 -1.44
N ASP A 170 6.69 -4.75 -0.57
CA ASP A 170 5.54 -4.81 0.31
C ASP A 170 4.19 -4.65 -0.42
N ILE A 171 4.07 -5.29 -1.59
CA ILE A 171 2.83 -5.27 -2.38
C ILE A 171 1.87 -6.27 -1.77
N ASN A 172 0.98 -5.78 -0.92
CA ASN A 172 0.04 -6.60 -0.17
C ASN A 172 -1.32 -5.91 -0.03
N PRO A 173 -2.41 -6.67 0.17
CA PRO A 173 -3.66 -6.07 0.62
C PRO A 173 -3.49 -5.46 2.01
N ILE A 174 -4.09 -4.29 2.25
CA ILE A 174 -4.02 -3.64 3.55
C ILE A 174 -4.67 -4.55 4.61
N PRO A 175 -3.96 -4.86 5.71
CA PRO A 175 -4.50 -5.71 6.75
C PRO A 175 -5.69 -5.06 7.46
N ASN A 176 -6.64 -5.88 7.90
CA ASN A 176 -7.80 -5.46 8.71
C ASN A 176 -8.71 -4.42 8.03
N GLN A 177 -8.69 -4.33 6.71
CA GLN A 177 -9.62 -3.48 5.99
C GLN A 177 -11.05 -4.03 6.09
N ARG A 178 -12.03 -3.12 6.20
CA ARG A 178 -13.43 -3.50 6.13
C ARG A 178 -13.81 -3.65 4.66
N LEU A 179 -14.05 -4.88 4.25
CA LEU A 179 -14.53 -5.16 2.91
C LEU A 179 -15.96 -4.62 2.78
N SER A 180 -16.18 -3.71 1.83
CA SER A 180 -17.52 -3.21 1.50
C SER A 180 -18.08 -3.99 0.32
N LEU A 181 -19.32 -4.47 0.50
CA LEU A 181 -20.12 -5.10 -0.55
C LEU A 181 -20.62 -4.06 -1.55
#